data_38f85a9fbb37e714d3a10682bd228e59
#
_entry.id   38f85a9fbb37e714d3a10682bd228e59
#
_cell.length_a   1.000
_cell.length_b   1.000
_cell.length_c   1.000
_cell.angle_alpha   90.00
_cell.angle_beta   90.00
_cell.angle_gamma   90.00
#
_symmetry.space_group_name_H-M   'P 1'
#
loop_
_entity.id
_entity.type
_entity.pdbx_description
1 polymer ?
#
loop_
_entity_poly.entity_id
_entity_poly.type
_entity_poly.pdbx_seq_one_letter_code
_entity_poly.pdbx_strand_id
1 'polypeptide(L)'
;MATALAENRRGNTWHTRGTWNARDDRKTFVVWLALLWVGLIAGFGVDFPRYLSEVPPAPRIIPVHAVVFTVWMLILTAQVLLVVKNQVAWHMRLGWFAAGWACLMAVLGPWAAMDSQVAHLSSPVIPPQFISVHIADMAGFLVLLAWGLTLRRNPAAHKRLMILATVPLAADPGFSRFSGWLWPTEPTSHLVWFAWTFYGNVLLVALMLAWDWWRGRMMQQAVIAGAALLASECLATILYFWGPWKALTLGWVEAWARFVS
;
A
#
# COMPACT_ATOMS: atom_id res chain seq x y z
N MET A 1 -29.07 -6.54 27.46
CA MET A 1 -28.17 -7.41 26.66
C MET A 1 -28.27 -7.15 25.15
N ALA A 2 -29.44 -6.92 24.55
CA ALA A 2 -29.60 -6.59 23.13
C ALA A 2 -29.01 -5.20 22.74
N THR A 3 -29.07 -4.20 23.60
CA THR A 3 -28.52 -2.85 23.41
C THR A 3 -26.99 -2.82 23.36
N ALA A 4 -26.32 -3.58 24.23
CA ALA A 4 -24.85 -3.68 24.23
C ALA A 4 -24.30 -4.42 22.98
N LEU A 5 -25.07 -5.39 22.45
CA LEU A 5 -24.72 -6.08 21.19
C LEU A 5 -24.96 -5.19 19.95
N ALA A 6 -25.90 -4.26 20.01
CA ALA A 6 -26.14 -3.29 18.95
C ALA A 6 -25.07 -2.19 18.94
N GLU A 7 -24.57 -1.77 20.10
CA GLU A 7 -23.47 -0.80 20.24
C GLU A 7 -22.13 -1.36 19.75
N ASN A 8 -21.84 -2.64 20.01
CA ASN A 8 -20.62 -3.29 19.52
C ASN A 8 -20.66 -3.56 17.99
N ARG A 9 -21.82 -3.53 17.35
CA ARG A 9 -21.97 -3.61 15.87
C ARG A 9 -21.75 -2.27 15.17
N ARG A 10 -21.83 -1.13 15.87
CA ARG A 10 -21.66 0.20 15.29
C ARG A 10 -20.20 0.61 15.12
N GLY A 11 -19.25 -0.18 15.63
CA GLY A 11 -17.80 0.08 15.63
C GLY A 11 -17.50 1.57 15.69
N ASN A 12 -16.91 2.08 16.73
CA ASN A 12 -16.54 3.48 17.04
C ASN A 12 -16.66 4.46 15.85
N THR A 13 -17.89 4.83 15.46
CA THR A 13 -18.15 5.86 14.46
C THR A 13 -18.28 7.21 15.17
N TRP A 14 -17.47 8.19 14.83
CA TRP A 14 -17.51 9.51 15.45
C TRP A 14 -18.66 10.38 14.96
N HIS A 15 -19.14 10.15 13.73
CA HIS A 15 -20.30 10.82 13.18
C HIS A 15 -21.20 9.84 12.46
N THR A 16 -22.39 9.56 13.01
CA THR A 16 -23.45 8.85 12.31
C THR A 16 -24.60 9.81 12.02
N ARG A 17 -24.85 10.07 10.73
CA ARG A 17 -26.10 10.67 10.29
C ARG A 17 -27.06 9.54 9.90
N GLY A 18 -28.03 9.24 10.78
CA GLY A 18 -29.04 8.21 10.54
C GLY A 18 -28.58 6.75 10.76
N THR A 19 -29.43 5.79 10.43
CA THR A 19 -29.16 4.36 10.50
C THR A 19 -28.27 3.93 9.34
N TRP A 20 -26.97 3.72 9.57
CA TRP A 20 -26.07 3.22 8.58
C TRP A 20 -25.97 1.69 8.61
N ASN A 21 -26.02 1.06 7.43
CA ASN A 21 -25.82 -0.36 7.24
C ASN A 21 -24.52 -0.59 6.42
N ALA A 22 -23.68 -1.52 6.87
CA ALA A 22 -22.43 -1.87 6.17
C ALA A 22 -22.67 -2.39 4.73
N ARG A 23 -23.89 -2.78 4.39
CA ARG A 23 -24.27 -3.20 3.03
C ARG A 23 -24.40 -2.01 2.05
N ASP A 24 -24.73 -0.83 2.56
CA ASP A 24 -25.09 0.33 1.74
C ASP A 24 -23.89 0.94 0.99
N ASP A 25 -22.68 0.64 1.44
CA ASP A 25 -21.45 1.15 0.83
C ASP A 25 -20.60 0.07 0.13
N ARG A 26 -21.11 -1.14 -0.06
CA ARG A 26 -20.37 -2.22 -0.76
C ARG A 26 -19.90 -1.80 -2.15
N LYS A 27 -20.75 -1.13 -2.91
CA LYS A 27 -20.43 -0.65 -4.26
C LYS A 27 -19.36 0.45 -4.26
N THR A 28 -19.29 1.25 -3.20
CA THR A 28 -18.26 2.30 -3.05
C THR A 28 -16.85 1.71 -3.02
N PHE A 29 -16.70 0.50 -2.47
CA PHE A 29 -15.39 -0.17 -2.42
C PHE A 29 -14.90 -0.65 -3.80
N VAL A 30 -15.79 -0.79 -4.77
CA VAL A 30 -15.40 -0.99 -6.18
C VAL A 30 -14.73 0.27 -6.74
N VAL A 31 -15.18 1.46 -6.33
CA VAL A 31 -14.55 2.73 -6.73
C VAL A 31 -13.13 2.84 -6.15
N TRP A 32 -12.95 2.53 -4.85
CA TRP A 32 -11.62 2.53 -4.24
C TRP A 32 -10.67 1.55 -4.91
N LEU A 33 -11.15 0.35 -5.21
CA LEU A 33 -10.40 -0.65 -5.96
C LEU A 33 -10.03 -0.16 -7.37
N ALA A 34 -10.96 0.49 -8.07
CA ALA A 34 -10.69 1.06 -9.39
C ALA A 34 -9.62 2.15 -9.34
N LEU A 35 -9.63 3.01 -8.32
CA LEU A 35 -8.60 4.04 -8.14
C LEU A 35 -7.21 3.44 -7.89
N LEU A 36 -7.11 2.35 -7.13
CA LEU A 36 -5.85 1.61 -6.96
C LEU A 36 -5.35 1.05 -8.29
N TRP A 37 -6.23 0.44 -9.09
CA TRP A 37 -5.87 -0.05 -10.42
C TRP A 37 -5.46 1.07 -11.39
N VAL A 38 -6.15 2.21 -11.35
CA VAL A 38 -5.80 3.37 -12.20
C VAL A 38 -4.39 3.85 -11.87
N GLY A 39 -4.06 4.03 -10.58
CA GLY A 39 -2.71 4.42 -10.16
C GLY A 39 -1.66 3.41 -10.62
N LEU A 40 -1.90 2.12 -10.37
CA LEU A 40 -0.98 1.05 -10.74
C LEU A 40 -0.74 0.98 -12.27
N ILE A 41 -1.83 0.97 -13.06
CA ILE A 41 -1.73 0.86 -14.54
C ILE A 41 -1.10 2.13 -15.12
N ALA A 42 -1.48 3.32 -14.65
CA ALA A 42 -0.92 4.56 -15.15
C ALA A 42 0.59 4.63 -14.88
N GLY A 43 1.02 4.37 -13.63
CA GLY A 43 2.43 4.47 -13.26
C GLY A 43 3.30 3.40 -13.92
N PHE A 44 2.92 2.13 -13.85
CA PHE A 44 3.70 1.08 -14.51
C PHE A 44 3.60 1.13 -16.02
N GLY A 45 2.47 1.62 -16.59
CA GLY A 45 2.31 1.79 -18.03
C GLY A 45 3.29 2.79 -18.62
N VAL A 46 3.51 3.93 -17.96
CA VAL A 46 4.49 4.94 -18.41
C VAL A 46 5.93 4.51 -18.14
N ASP A 47 6.18 3.68 -17.12
CA ASP A 47 7.51 3.23 -16.73
C ASP A 47 7.94 1.92 -17.46
N PHE A 48 7.00 1.20 -18.07
CA PHE A 48 7.26 -0.10 -18.70
C PHE A 48 8.35 -0.06 -19.79
N PRO A 49 8.41 0.94 -20.69
CA PRO A 49 9.49 1.04 -21.69
C PRO A 49 10.89 1.09 -21.07
N ARG A 50 11.04 1.73 -19.90
CA ARG A 50 12.30 1.78 -19.16
C ARG A 50 12.79 0.40 -18.77
N TYR A 51 11.92 -0.46 -18.24
CA TYR A 51 12.27 -1.83 -17.86
C TYR A 51 12.76 -2.68 -19.04
N LEU A 52 12.29 -2.40 -20.26
CA LEU A 52 12.72 -3.12 -21.47
C LEU A 52 14.10 -2.68 -21.95
N SER A 53 14.55 -1.48 -21.62
CA SER A 53 15.80 -0.88 -22.09
C SER A 53 16.83 -0.64 -20.98
N GLU A 54 16.53 -1.04 -19.74
CA GLU A 54 17.37 -0.79 -18.57
C GLU A 54 18.71 -1.53 -18.65
N VAL A 55 19.79 -0.81 -18.34
CA VAL A 55 21.15 -1.36 -18.29
C VAL A 55 21.79 -0.97 -16.94
N PRO A 56 22.21 -1.96 -16.12
CA PRO A 56 22.04 -3.40 -16.32
C PRO A 56 20.57 -3.83 -16.30
N PRO A 57 20.23 -4.97 -16.90
CA PRO A 57 18.86 -5.46 -16.91
C PRO A 57 18.35 -5.76 -15.50
N ALA A 58 17.05 -5.55 -15.26
CA ALA A 58 16.42 -5.78 -13.97
C ALA A 58 16.71 -7.22 -13.45
N PRO A 59 17.01 -7.38 -12.15
CA PRO A 59 17.22 -8.70 -11.54
C PRO A 59 16.02 -9.63 -11.78
N ARG A 60 16.29 -10.94 -11.90
CA ARG A 60 15.24 -11.96 -12.18
C ARG A 60 14.12 -12.00 -11.13
N ILE A 61 14.38 -11.54 -9.91
CA ILE A 61 13.37 -11.45 -8.86
C ILE A 61 12.31 -10.38 -9.16
N ILE A 62 12.62 -9.33 -9.92
CA ILE A 62 11.72 -8.22 -10.22
C ILE A 62 10.46 -8.69 -11.00
N PRO A 63 10.54 -9.44 -12.11
CA PRO A 63 9.34 -9.97 -12.75
C PRO A 63 8.56 -10.93 -11.85
N VAL A 64 9.22 -11.75 -11.01
CA VAL A 64 8.54 -12.61 -10.03
C VAL A 64 7.78 -11.77 -9.01
N HIS A 65 8.42 -10.74 -8.45
CA HIS A 65 7.79 -9.77 -7.56
C HIS A 65 6.57 -9.12 -8.23
N ALA A 66 6.72 -8.62 -9.46
CA ALA A 66 5.62 -7.97 -10.19
C ALA A 66 4.42 -8.90 -10.36
N VAL A 67 4.63 -10.18 -10.70
CA VAL A 67 3.56 -11.17 -10.81
C VAL A 67 2.88 -11.39 -9.46
N VAL A 68 3.65 -11.61 -8.39
CA VAL A 68 3.11 -11.89 -7.05
C VAL A 68 2.28 -10.70 -6.53
N PHE A 69 2.75 -9.47 -6.73
CA PHE A 69 2.03 -8.27 -6.29
C PHE A 69 0.81 -7.97 -7.17
N THR A 70 0.88 -8.26 -8.48
CA THR A 70 -0.30 -8.19 -9.35
C THR A 70 -1.36 -9.22 -8.96
N VAL A 71 -0.96 -10.44 -8.60
CA VAL A 71 -1.90 -11.47 -8.11
C VAL A 71 -2.57 -11.01 -6.81
N TRP A 72 -1.88 -10.29 -5.91
CA TRP A 72 -2.53 -9.66 -4.75
C TRP A 72 -3.67 -8.72 -5.17
N MET A 73 -3.44 -7.87 -6.16
CA MET A 73 -4.47 -6.96 -6.68
C MET A 73 -5.66 -7.71 -7.28
N LEU A 74 -5.42 -8.83 -7.97
CA LEU A 74 -6.47 -9.71 -8.48
C LEU A 74 -7.25 -10.41 -7.35
N ILE A 75 -6.55 -10.85 -6.30
CA ILE A 75 -7.18 -11.42 -5.08
C ILE A 75 -8.06 -10.36 -4.42
N LEU A 76 -7.57 -9.14 -4.20
CA LEU A 76 -8.36 -8.06 -3.62
C LEU A 76 -9.59 -7.75 -4.47
N THR A 77 -9.43 -7.74 -5.80
CA THR A 77 -10.53 -7.56 -6.75
C THR A 77 -11.59 -8.65 -6.57
N ALA A 78 -11.18 -9.90 -6.56
CA ALA A 78 -12.08 -11.02 -6.33
C ALA A 78 -12.78 -10.92 -4.97
N GLN A 79 -12.06 -10.55 -3.91
CA GLN A 79 -12.61 -10.34 -2.56
C GLN A 79 -13.71 -9.28 -2.53
N VAL A 80 -13.49 -8.12 -3.16
CA VAL A 80 -14.51 -7.06 -3.25
C VAL A 80 -15.73 -7.54 -4.04
N LEU A 81 -15.52 -8.16 -5.21
CA LEU A 81 -16.60 -8.64 -6.06
C LEU A 81 -17.41 -9.76 -5.41
N LEU A 82 -16.78 -10.68 -4.67
CA LEU A 82 -17.47 -11.73 -3.91
C LEU A 82 -18.41 -11.13 -2.87
N VAL A 83 -17.98 -10.08 -2.16
CA VAL A 83 -18.84 -9.38 -1.19
C VAL A 83 -19.98 -8.64 -1.89
N VAL A 84 -19.74 -7.98 -3.02
CA VAL A 84 -20.80 -7.33 -3.81
C VAL A 84 -21.84 -8.33 -4.28
N LYS A 85 -21.40 -9.53 -4.73
CA LYS A 85 -22.26 -10.63 -5.16
C LYS A 85 -22.88 -11.47 -4.01
N ASN A 86 -22.72 -11.05 -2.75
CA ASN A 86 -23.17 -11.79 -1.54
C ASN A 86 -22.56 -13.20 -1.38
N GLN A 87 -21.43 -13.48 -2.00
CA GLN A 87 -20.73 -14.77 -1.92
C GLN A 87 -19.72 -14.79 -0.74
N VAL A 88 -20.22 -14.55 0.48
CA VAL A 88 -19.37 -14.37 1.67
C VAL A 88 -18.59 -15.64 2.02
N ALA A 89 -19.14 -16.83 1.76
CA ALA A 89 -18.44 -18.09 2.02
C ALA A 89 -17.16 -18.22 1.16
N TRP A 90 -17.21 -17.86 -0.10
CA TRP A 90 -16.04 -17.84 -0.99
C TRP A 90 -15.06 -16.72 -0.62
N HIS A 91 -15.56 -15.54 -0.24
CA HIS A 91 -14.75 -14.45 0.31
C HIS A 91 -13.92 -14.93 1.52
N MET A 92 -14.52 -15.66 2.47
CA MET A 92 -13.80 -16.17 3.64
C MET A 92 -12.73 -17.23 3.27
N ARG A 93 -13.04 -18.14 2.34
CA ARG A 93 -12.06 -19.14 1.86
C ARG A 93 -10.88 -18.50 1.16
N LEU A 94 -11.16 -17.60 0.20
CA LEU A 94 -10.13 -16.85 -0.49
C LEU A 94 -9.33 -15.95 0.47
N GLY A 95 -9.95 -15.46 1.56
CA GLY A 95 -9.29 -14.66 2.58
C GLY A 95 -8.15 -15.39 3.30
N TRP A 96 -8.28 -16.67 3.56
CA TRP A 96 -7.18 -17.47 4.13
C TRP A 96 -6.04 -17.68 3.13
N PHE A 97 -6.36 -17.93 1.87
CA PHE A 97 -5.37 -17.97 0.81
C PHE A 97 -4.64 -16.61 0.68
N ALA A 98 -5.40 -15.50 0.71
CA ALA A 98 -4.84 -14.15 0.66
C ALA A 98 -3.89 -13.86 1.83
N ALA A 99 -4.19 -14.33 3.04
CA ALA A 99 -3.30 -14.18 4.19
C ALA A 99 -1.97 -14.93 3.99
N GLY A 100 -2.02 -16.18 3.47
CA GLY A 100 -0.81 -16.93 3.09
C GLY A 100 -0.03 -16.24 1.95
N TRP A 101 -0.75 -15.68 0.97
CA TRP A 101 -0.13 -14.92 -0.13
C TRP A 101 0.59 -13.66 0.37
N ALA A 102 0.03 -12.96 1.35
CA ALA A 102 0.67 -11.81 1.99
C ALA A 102 1.98 -12.19 2.70
N CYS A 103 2.08 -13.39 3.29
CA CYS A 103 3.35 -13.88 3.84
C CYS A 103 4.41 -14.08 2.75
N LEU A 104 4.03 -14.57 1.56
CA LEU A 104 4.93 -14.65 0.42
C LEU A 104 5.40 -13.25 -0.02
N MET A 105 4.49 -12.28 -0.08
CA MET A 105 4.82 -10.89 -0.41
C MET A 105 5.77 -10.26 0.62
N ALA A 106 5.62 -10.58 1.91
CA ALA A 106 6.48 -10.10 2.98
C ALA A 106 7.94 -10.57 2.84
N VAL A 107 8.19 -11.67 2.14
CA VAL A 107 9.53 -12.17 1.82
C VAL A 107 10.02 -11.59 0.48
N LEU A 108 9.19 -11.71 -0.57
CA LEU A 108 9.60 -11.32 -1.91
C LEU A 108 9.76 -9.80 -2.09
N GLY A 109 8.98 -8.99 -1.38
CA GLY A 109 9.08 -7.54 -1.44
C GLY A 109 10.46 -7.03 -1.01
N PRO A 110 10.90 -7.30 0.23
CA PRO A 110 12.24 -6.93 0.69
C PRO A 110 13.36 -7.52 -0.16
N TRP A 111 13.22 -8.78 -0.59
CA TRP A 111 14.22 -9.41 -1.47
C TRP A 111 14.35 -8.64 -2.79
N ALA A 112 13.24 -8.39 -3.48
CA ALA A 112 13.24 -7.64 -4.73
C ALA A 112 13.82 -6.22 -4.55
N ALA A 113 13.51 -5.55 -3.43
CA ALA A 113 14.07 -4.25 -3.11
C ALA A 113 15.60 -4.32 -2.96
N MET A 114 16.13 -5.31 -2.23
CA MET A 114 17.57 -5.47 -2.03
C MET A 114 18.30 -5.81 -3.32
N ASP A 115 17.80 -6.75 -4.13
CA ASP A 115 18.42 -7.10 -5.41
C ASP A 115 18.39 -5.93 -6.40
N SER A 116 17.29 -5.16 -6.41
CA SER A 116 17.20 -3.94 -7.21
C SER A 116 18.26 -2.91 -6.79
N GLN A 117 18.51 -2.74 -5.49
CA GLN A 117 19.54 -1.84 -4.97
C GLN A 117 20.95 -2.29 -5.38
N VAL A 118 21.23 -3.60 -5.32
CA VAL A 118 22.54 -4.15 -5.77
C VAL A 118 22.74 -3.91 -7.26
N ALA A 119 21.72 -4.16 -8.09
CA ALA A 119 21.82 -3.94 -9.53
C ALA A 119 22.10 -2.46 -9.90
N HIS A 120 21.62 -1.53 -9.08
CA HIS A 120 21.78 -0.09 -9.31
C HIS A 120 22.83 0.57 -8.39
N LEU A 121 23.67 -0.22 -7.71
CA LEU A 121 24.64 0.32 -6.75
C LEU A 121 25.63 1.31 -7.39
N SER A 122 25.97 1.12 -8.66
CA SER A 122 26.80 2.02 -9.44
C SER A 122 26.04 3.15 -10.13
N SER A 123 24.72 3.18 -10.04
CA SER A 123 23.84 4.15 -10.68
C SER A 123 23.14 5.02 -9.63
N PRO A 124 23.14 6.35 -9.74
CA PRO A 124 22.46 7.22 -8.77
C PRO A 124 20.93 7.21 -8.87
N VAL A 125 20.34 6.47 -9.82
CA VAL A 125 18.90 6.50 -10.13
C VAL A 125 18.03 6.02 -8.96
N ILE A 126 18.47 4.99 -8.21
CA ILE A 126 17.78 4.50 -7.01
C ILE A 126 18.80 4.36 -5.88
N PRO A 127 18.99 5.41 -5.06
CA PRO A 127 20.01 5.37 -4.02
C PRO A 127 19.59 4.44 -2.86
N PRO A 128 20.56 3.81 -2.14
CA PRO A 128 20.29 2.83 -1.08
C PRO A 128 19.36 3.35 0.04
N GLN A 129 19.38 4.64 0.35
CA GLN A 129 18.49 5.21 1.36
C GLN A 129 16.99 5.10 1.01
N PHE A 130 16.63 4.83 -0.26
CA PHE A 130 15.25 4.61 -0.70
C PHE A 130 14.64 3.34 -0.07
N ILE A 131 15.46 2.48 0.54
CA ILE A 131 14.98 1.34 1.36
C ILE A 131 14.01 1.80 2.47
N SER A 132 14.10 3.07 2.94
CA SER A 132 13.13 3.61 3.91
C SER A 132 11.69 3.57 3.38
N VAL A 133 11.47 3.84 2.11
CA VAL A 133 10.17 3.78 1.43
C VAL A 133 9.67 2.34 1.39
N HIS A 134 10.50 1.41 0.90
CA HIS A 134 10.12 0.00 0.84
C HIS A 134 9.76 -0.60 2.21
N ILE A 135 10.48 -0.17 3.27
CA ILE A 135 10.16 -0.59 4.65
C ILE A 135 8.83 0.01 5.09
N ALA A 136 8.58 1.31 4.86
CA ALA A 136 7.33 1.95 5.24
C ALA A 136 6.13 1.31 4.54
N ASP A 137 6.24 1.04 3.24
CA ASP A 137 5.19 0.42 2.44
C ASP A 137 4.87 -1.00 2.91
N MET A 138 5.89 -1.83 3.07
CA MET A 138 5.70 -3.22 3.50
C MET A 138 5.20 -3.29 4.95
N ALA A 139 5.75 -2.47 5.86
CA ALA A 139 5.28 -2.41 7.25
C ALA A 139 3.84 -1.88 7.32
N GLY A 140 3.52 -0.81 6.60
CA GLY A 140 2.16 -0.27 6.49
C GLY A 140 1.18 -1.33 5.99
N PHE A 141 1.52 -2.03 4.91
CA PHE A 141 0.72 -3.14 4.39
C PHE A 141 0.48 -4.22 5.44
N LEU A 142 1.53 -4.77 6.03
CA LEU A 142 1.43 -5.91 6.94
C LEU A 142 0.70 -5.55 8.24
N VAL A 143 0.98 -4.39 8.81
CA VAL A 143 0.33 -3.92 10.05
C VAL A 143 -1.15 -3.67 9.82
N LEU A 144 -1.52 -2.97 8.75
CA LEU A 144 -2.93 -2.67 8.46
C LEU A 144 -3.69 -3.91 8.01
N LEU A 145 -3.06 -4.82 7.26
CA LEU A 145 -3.63 -6.12 6.90
C LEU A 145 -3.92 -6.96 8.16
N ALA A 146 -2.93 -7.10 9.04
CA ALA A 146 -3.09 -7.84 10.29
C ALA A 146 -4.20 -7.24 11.15
N TRP A 147 -4.22 -5.92 11.33
CA TRP A 147 -5.28 -5.23 12.07
C TRP A 147 -6.65 -5.45 11.41
N GLY A 148 -6.75 -5.32 10.09
CA GLY A 148 -7.99 -5.58 9.36
C GLY A 148 -8.48 -7.03 9.52
N LEU A 149 -7.58 -8.01 9.56
CA LEU A 149 -7.93 -9.41 9.81
C LEU A 149 -8.43 -9.64 11.23
N THR A 150 -7.90 -8.97 12.25
CA THR A 150 -8.46 -9.04 13.63
C THR A 150 -9.86 -8.47 13.68
N LEU A 151 -10.14 -7.44 12.87
CA LEU A 151 -11.46 -6.79 12.80
C LEU A 151 -12.42 -7.39 11.75
N ARG A 152 -12.14 -8.59 11.24
CA ARG A 152 -12.99 -9.25 10.21
C ARG A 152 -14.45 -9.43 10.59
N ARG A 153 -14.77 -9.42 11.90
CA ARG A 153 -16.14 -9.48 12.42
C ARG A 153 -16.83 -8.11 12.41
N ASN A 154 -16.09 -7.02 12.19
CA ASN A 154 -16.59 -5.68 11.96
C ASN A 154 -16.42 -5.30 10.47
N PRO A 155 -17.40 -5.59 9.60
CA PRO A 155 -17.24 -5.41 8.15
C PRO A 155 -16.95 -3.97 7.75
N ALA A 156 -17.38 -2.98 8.54
CA ALA A 156 -17.17 -1.58 8.25
C ALA A 156 -15.69 -1.17 8.43
N ALA A 157 -15.05 -1.60 9.51
CA ALA A 157 -13.63 -1.37 9.76
C ALA A 157 -12.77 -2.25 8.84
N HIS A 158 -13.09 -3.55 8.77
CA HIS A 158 -12.32 -4.52 7.97
C HIS A 158 -12.10 -4.05 6.53
N LYS A 159 -13.15 -3.70 5.80
CA LYS A 159 -13.04 -3.32 4.39
C LYS A 159 -12.21 -2.05 4.17
N ARG A 160 -12.26 -1.07 5.10
CA ARG A 160 -11.44 0.14 5.05
C ARG A 160 -9.97 -0.17 5.26
N LEU A 161 -9.69 -0.99 6.27
CA LEU A 161 -8.31 -1.41 6.56
C LEU A 161 -7.71 -2.25 5.42
N MET A 162 -8.50 -3.09 4.73
CA MET A 162 -8.02 -3.85 3.57
C MET A 162 -7.62 -2.95 2.40
N ILE A 163 -8.40 -1.90 2.12
CA ILE A 163 -8.03 -0.91 1.10
C ILE A 163 -6.81 -0.12 1.55
N LEU A 164 -6.84 0.45 2.77
CA LEU A 164 -5.72 1.24 3.30
C LEU A 164 -4.42 0.43 3.39
N ALA A 165 -4.48 -0.85 3.71
CA ALA A 165 -3.31 -1.74 3.67
C ALA A 165 -2.73 -1.85 2.25
N THR A 166 -3.58 -1.84 1.21
CA THR A 166 -3.11 -1.99 -0.17
C THR A 166 -2.63 -0.67 -0.80
N VAL A 167 -3.01 0.48 -0.24
CA VAL A 167 -2.60 1.81 -0.72
C VAL A 167 -1.07 1.92 -0.88
N PRO A 168 -0.21 1.59 0.10
CA PRO A 168 1.24 1.71 -0.05
C PRO A 168 1.83 0.76 -1.11
N LEU A 169 1.17 -0.36 -1.40
CA LEU A 169 1.67 -1.31 -2.40
C LEU A 169 1.21 -1.05 -3.84
N ALA A 170 0.16 -0.27 -4.03
CA ALA A 170 -0.42 -0.01 -5.35
C ALA A 170 -0.41 1.47 -5.73
N ALA A 171 -0.81 2.35 -4.80
CA ALA A 171 -0.87 3.78 -5.08
C ALA A 171 0.51 4.42 -5.04
N ASP A 172 1.33 4.14 -4.01
CA ASP A 172 2.68 4.70 -3.95
C ASP A 172 3.50 4.32 -5.19
N PRO A 173 3.78 3.05 -5.49
CA PRO A 173 4.59 2.71 -6.64
C PRO A 173 3.97 3.11 -7.98
N GLY A 174 2.64 3.20 -8.06
CA GLY A 174 1.94 3.65 -9.25
C GLY A 174 2.08 5.15 -9.47
N PHE A 175 1.64 5.94 -8.53
CA PHE A 175 1.63 7.40 -8.67
C PHE A 175 3.03 8.02 -8.60
N SER A 176 3.97 7.47 -7.81
CA SER A 176 5.36 7.97 -7.79
C SER A 176 6.07 7.80 -9.14
N ARG A 177 5.85 6.68 -9.85
CA ARG A 177 6.36 6.49 -11.22
C ARG A 177 5.76 7.49 -12.19
N PHE A 178 4.47 7.78 -12.06
CA PHE A 178 3.81 8.79 -12.87
C PHE A 178 4.37 10.18 -12.60
N SER A 179 4.67 10.53 -11.33
CA SER A 179 5.36 11.78 -10.99
C SER A 179 6.75 11.85 -11.62
N GLY A 180 7.53 10.77 -11.51
CA GLY A 180 8.87 10.69 -12.10
C GLY A 180 8.87 10.85 -13.62
N TRP A 181 7.80 10.38 -14.28
CA TRP A 181 7.60 10.62 -15.71
C TRP A 181 7.28 12.08 -16.03
N LEU A 182 6.43 12.74 -15.24
CA LEU A 182 6.07 14.15 -15.42
C LEU A 182 7.20 15.11 -15.03
N TRP A 183 7.92 14.80 -13.96
CA TRP A 183 9.02 15.58 -13.40
C TRP A 183 10.21 14.66 -13.14
N PRO A 184 11.07 14.45 -14.14
CA PRO A 184 12.17 13.48 -14.05
C PRO A 184 13.30 13.91 -13.11
N THR A 185 13.30 15.16 -12.63
CA THR A 185 14.31 15.65 -11.69
C THR A 185 13.83 15.43 -10.25
N GLU A 186 14.58 14.62 -9.49
CA GLU A 186 14.26 14.35 -8.10
C GLU A 186 14.33 15.63 -7.25
N PRO A 187 13.27 15.93 -6.45
CA PRO A 187 13.27 17.11 -5.59
C PRO A 187 14.26 16.98 -4.43
N THR A 188 14.92 18.09 -4.07
CA THR A 188 15.86 18.15 -2.94
C THR A 188 15.23 18.61 -1.63
N SER A 189 14.05 19.22 -1.68
CA SER A 189 13.29 19.65 -0.51
C SER A 189 12.50 18.48 0.09
N HIS A 190 12.60 18.26 1.40
CA HIS A 190 11.89 17.20 2.10
C HIS A 190 10.38 17.18 1.81
N LEU A 191 9.72 18.34 1.85
CA LEU A 191 8.28 18.45 1.62
C LEU A 191 7.91 18.14 0.16
N VAL A 192 8.68 18.65 -0.79
CA VAL A 192 8.42 18.41 -2.22
C VAL A 192 8.71 16.95 -2.56
N TRP A 193 9.78 16.37 -2.02
CA TRP A 193 10.11 14.97 -2.18
C TRP A 193 9.01 14.05 -1.58
N PHE A 194 8.54 14.37 -0.37
CA PHE A 194 7.40 13.66 0.24
C PHE A 194 6.17 13.71 -0.67
N ALA A 195 5.80 14.89 -1.13
CA ALA A 195 4.65 15.04 -2.03
C ALA A 195 4.88 14.31 -3.36
N TRP A 196 6.09 14.38 -3.93
CA TRP A 196 6.44 13.73 -5.18
C TRP A 196 6.37 12.19 -5.08
N THR A 197 6.77 11.62 -3.96
CA THR A 197 6.77 10.18 -3.69
C THR A 197 5.36 9.71 -3.27
N PHE A 198 4.75 10.34 -2.26
CA PHE A 198 3.58 9.78 -1.55
C PHE A 198 2.24 10.46 -1.87
N TYR A 199 2.16 11.39 -2.84
CA TYR A 199 0.90 12.10 -3.10
C TYR A 199 -0.26 11.15 -3.43
N GLY A 200 -0.01 10.01 -4.06
CA GLY A 200 -1.03 8.99 -4.35
C GLY A 200 -1.65 8.43 -3.08
N ASN A 201 -0.82 8.12 -2.09
CA ASN A 201 -1.26 7.63 -0.79
C ASN A 201 -2.03 8.71 -0.03
N VAL A 202 -1.47 9.92 0.04
CA VAL A 202 -2.14 11.09 0.67
C VAL A 202 -3.49 11.34 0.03
N LEU A 203 -3.57 11.32 -1.31
CA LEU A 203 -4.81 11.53 -2.06
C LEU A 203 -5.85 10.47 -1.72
N LEU A 204 -5.50 9.18 -1.77
CA LEU A 204 -6.44 8.10 -1.54
C LEU A 204 -6.91 8.04 -0.09
N VAL A 205 -6.01 8.26 0.88
CA VAL A 205 -6.36 8.37 2.30
C VAL A 205 -7.31 9.55 2.52
N ALA A 206 -6.96 10.74 2.02
CA ALA A 206 -7.77 11.94 2.17
C ALA A 206 -9.15 11.78 1.51
N LEU A 207 -9.23 11.25 0.30
CA LEU A 207 -10.49 10.99 -0.39
C LEU A 207 -11.37 10.01 0.36
N MET A 208 -10.80 8.91 0.91
CA MET A 208 -11.56 7.94 1.70
C MET A 208 -12.11 8.57 2.96
N LEU A 209 -11.30 9.32 3.72
CA LEU A 209 -11.74 9.98 4.94
C LEU A 209 -12.76 11.09 4.65
N ALA A 210 -12.56 11.89 3.60
CA ALA A 210 -13.51 12.92 3.18
C ALA A 210 -14.87 12.33 2.75
N TRP A 211 -14.84 11.22 2.01
CA TRP A 211 -16.06 10.49 1.64
C TRP A 211 -16.80 9.95 2.87
N ASP A 212 -16.07 9.32 3.79
CA ASP A 212 -16.66 8.79 5.02
C ASP A 212 -17.25 9.91 5.90
N TRP A 213 -16.55 11.05 5.98
CA TRP A 213 -17.03 12.23 6.69
C TRP A 213 -18.31 12.80 6.05
N TRP A 214 -18.29 12.99 4.74
CA TRP A 214 -19.46 13.50 4.00
C TRP A 214 -20.68 12.59 4.15
N ARG A 215 -20.45 11.27 4.13
CA ARG A 215 -21.52 10.27 4.30
C ARG A 215 -21.91 10.05 5.77
N GLY A 216 -21.30 10.75 6.72
CA GLY A 216 -21.52 10.54 8.16
C GLY A 216 -21.14 9.14 8.65
N ARG A 217 -20.07 8.57 8.10
CA ARG A 217 -19.61 7.19 8.35
C ARG A 217 -18.17 7.12 8.83
N MET A 218 -17.64 8.27 9.33
CA MET A 218 -16.26 8.35 9.80
C MET A 218 -15.99 7.32 10.89
N MET A 219 -14.98 6.50 10.68
CA MET A 219 -14.58 5.47 11.62
C MET A 219 -13.21 5.78 12.22
N GLN A 220 -13.09 5.63 13.54
CA GLN A 220 -11.84 5.83 14.25
C GLN A 220 -10.71 4.98 13.68
N GLN A 221 -10.98 3.71 13.35
CA GLN A 221 -10.01 2.79 12.79
C GLN A 221 -9.44 3.28 11.45
N ALA A 222 -10.29 3.84 10.58
CA ALA A 222 -9.84 4.39 9.30
C ALA A 222 -8.97 5.64 9.47
N VAL A 223 -9.34 6.51 10.42
CA VAL A 223 -8.57 7.72 10.75
C VAL A 223 -7.20 7.35 11.32
N ILE A 224 -7.16 6.43 12.30
CA ILE A 224 -5.90 5.97 12.90
C ILE A 224 -5.03 5.28 11.86
N ALA A 225 -5.61 4.42 11.02
CA ALA A 225 -4.89 3.72 9.96
C ALA A 225 -4.29 4.70 8.93
N GLY A 226 -5.08 5.67 8.46
CA GLY A 226 -4.60 6.71 7.56
C GLY A 226 -3.51 7.57 8.19
N ALA A 227 -3.70 8.01 9.44
CA ALA A 227 -2.69 8.78 10.16
C ALA A 227 -1.39 7.98 10.38
N ALA A 228 -1.48 6.69 10.74
CA ALA A 228 -0.31 5.83 10.93
C ALA A 228 0.45 5.60 9.62
N LEU A 229 -0.27 5.40 8.50
CA LEU A 229 0.33 5.27 7.19
C LEU A 229 1.10 6.55 6.82
N LEU A 230 0.45 7.72 6.87
CA LEU A 230 1.09 8.99 6.56
C LEU A 230 2.27 9.31 7.50
N ALA A 231 2.17 8.94 8.78
CA ALA A 231 3.27 9.11 9.74
C ALA A 231 4.47 8.22 9.38
N SER A 232 4.25 6.97 8.92
CA SER A 232 5.33 6.09 8.46
C SER A 232 6.02 6.63 7.20
N GLU A 233 5.27 7.24 6.29
CA GLU A 233 5.79 7.89 5.07
C GLU A 233 6.59 9.17 5.40
N CYS A 234 6.11 9.97 6.37
CA CYS A 234 6.89 11.10 6.90
C CYS A 234 8.22 10.62 7.51
N LEU A 235 8.19 9.53 8.29
CA LEU A 235 9.41 8.94 8.84
C LEU A 235 10.32 8.43 7.73
N ALA A 236 9.80 7.76 6.72
CA ALA A 236 10.58 7.30 5.56
C ALA A 236 11.27 8.46 4.84
N THR A 237 10.57 9.59 4.70
CA THR A 237 11.14 10.83 4.13
C THR A 237 12.27 11.38 4.99
N ILE A 238 12.07 11.47 6.31
CA ILE A 238 13.12 11.94 7.24
C ILE A 238 14.35 11.04 7.14
N LEU A 239 14.15 9.72 7.16
CA LEU A 239 15.25 8.75 7.03
C LEU A 239 15.96 8.90 5.69
N TYR A 240 15.24 9.06 4.58
CA TYR A 240 15.81 9.22 3.25
C TYR A 240 16.87 10.33 3.19
N PHE A 241 16.64 11.45 3.86
CA PHE A 241 17.58 12.59 3.89
C PHE A 241 18.61 12.52 5.04
N TRP A 242 18.47 11.58 5.97
CA TRP A 242 19.33 11.47 7.15
C TRP A 242 20.65 10.75 6.83
N GLY A 243 21.78 11.43 7.07
CA GLY A 243 23.11 10.91 6.75
C GLY A 243 23.45 9.54 7.34
N PRO A 244 23.21 9.28 8.64
CA PRO A 244 23.46 7.97 9.23
C PRO A 244 22.64 6.84 8.59
N TRP A 245 21.41 7.11 8.13
CA TRP A 245 20.59 6.13 7.40
C TRP A 245 21.19 5.79 6.03
N LYS A 246 21.71 6.79 5.31
CA LYS A 246 22.41 6.58 4.03
C LYS A 246 23.60 5.62 4.19
N ALA A 247 24.42 5.83 5.22
CA ALA A 247 25.57 4.98 5.51
C ALA A 247 25.14 3.55 5.89
N LEU A 248 24.11 3.43 6.73
CA LEU A 248 23.58 2.14 7.19
C LEU A 248 23.02 1.32 6.01
N THR A 249 22.19 1.92 5.17
CA THR A 249 21.55 1.24 4.04
C THR A 249 22.56 0.87 2.96
N LEU A 250 23.56 1.69 2.71
CA LEU A 250 24.69 1.33 1.84
C LEU A 250 25.38 0.07 2.35
N GLY A 251 25.70 0.01 3.65
CA GLY A 251 26.30 -1.18 4.26
C GLY A 251 25.43 -2.45 4.14
N TRP A 252 24.10 -2.30 4.23
CA TRP A 252 23.18 -3.43 4.01
C TRP A 252 23.23 -3.92 2.57
N VAL A 253 23.18 -3.01 1.59
CA VAL A 253 23.23 -3.36 0.16
C VAL A 253 24.56 -4.02 -0.20
N GLU A 254 25.68 -3.53 0.31
CA GLU A 254 27.00 -4.13 0.12
C GLU A 254 27.11 -5.54 0.75
N ALA A 255 26.53 -5.70 1.95
CA ALA A 255 26.47 -7.01 2.61
C ALA A 255 25.61 -8.00 1.81
N TRP A 256 24.47 -7.54 1.30
CA TRP A 256 23.59 -8.34 0.43
C TRP A 256 24.30 -8.72 -0.87
N ALA A 257 24.98 -7.79 -1.51
CA ALA A 257 25.75 -8.05 -2.73
C ALA A 257 26.78 -9.19 -2.52
N ARG A 258 27.48 -9.20 -1.38
CA ARG A 258 28.40 -10.30 -1.03
C ARG A 258 27.72 -11.64 -0.74
N PHE A 259 26.46 -11.61 -0.33
CA PHE A 259 25.68 -12.82 -0.05
C PHE A 259 25.13 -13.47 -1.32
N VAL A 260 24.79 -12.68 -2.35
CA VAL A 260 24.18 -13.17 -3.60
C VAL A 260 25.18 -13.36 -4.75
N SER A 261 26.44 -12.92 -4.58
CA SER A 261 27.55 -13.16 -5.52
C SER A 261 28.09 -14.58 -5.36
#